data_64c3a1fe8493f5982553cf1496809bdc
#
_entry.id   64c3a1fe8493f5982553cf1496809bdc
#
_cell.length_a   1.000
_cell.length_b   1.000
_cell.length_c   1.000
_cell.angle_alpha   90.00
_cell.angle_beta   90.00
_cell.angle_gamma   90.00
#
_symmetry.space_group_name_H-M   'P 1'
#
loop_
_entity.id
_entity.type
_entity.pdbx_description
1 polymer ?
#
loop_
_entity_poly.entity_id
_entity_poly.type
_entity_poly.pdbx_seq_one_letter_code
_entity_poly.pdbx_strand_id
1 'polypeptide(L)'
;PVLVRLGHVLRPIIEAMDHFANWFVRRTGYEPRSEISATYTVEEVASIVVASQAEGVLTDELGLLSGTLEFSEETAGSAMVPLDDLVVLPAGATPADVEDRVAHTGYSRFPIAGEDGVIVGYVHLKDVLYASGEERDQPITPWRIRRLESVSSSDQVEDALRHMQRTGVHCALVRDEGDLVGILFLEDILELLVGEVRDVLQRP
;
A
#
# COMPACT_ATOMS: atom_id res chain seq x y z
N PRO A 1 -24.14 -0.60 46.93
CA PRO A 1 -25.57 -0.94 46.88
C PRO A 1 -26.47 0.30 46.69
N VAL A 2 -26.09 1.49 47.25
CA VAL A 2 -26.91 2.72 47.11
C VAL A 2 -26.95 3.25 45.68
N LEU A 3 -25.80 3.31 44.99
CA LEU A 3 -25.71 3.77 43.60
C LEU A 3 -26.52 2.88 42.62
N VAL A 4 -26.55 1.58 42.84
CA VAL A 4 -27.35 0.65 42.02
C VAL A 4 -28.86 0.89 42.19
N ARG A 5 -29.31 1.13 43.43
CA ARG A 5 -30.72 1.47 43.69
C ARG A 5 -31.09 2.83 43.09
N LEU A 6 -30.21 3.82 43.20
CA LEU A 6 -30.42 5.14 42.61
C LEU A 6 -30.52 5.04 41.08
N GLY A 7 -29.67 4.22 40.44
CA GLY A 7 -29.72 3.96 39.01
C GLY A 7 -31.04 3.34 38.56
N HIS A 8 -31.61 2.40 39.35
CA HIS A 8 -32.90 1.79 39.03
C HIS A 8 -34.07 2.78 39.13
N VAL A 9 -34.00 3.71 40.10
CA VAL A 9 -35.06 4.72 40.30
C VAL A 9 -34.98 5.80 39.19
N LEU A 10 -33.76 6.15 38.76
CA LEU A 10 -33.55 7.19 37.72
C LEU A 10 -33.69 6.67 36.30
N ARG A 11 -33.59 5.36 36.11
CA ARG A 11 -33.65 4.71 34.78
C ARG A 11 -34.89 5.10 33.94
N PRO A 12 -36.13 5.07 34.47
CA PRO A 12 -37.30 5.46 33.66
C PRO A 12 -37.28 6.94 33.27
N ILE A 13 -36.66 7.80 34.10
CA ILE A 13 -36.53 9.23 33.78
C ILE A 13 -35.50 9.42 32.66
N ILE A 14 -34.36 8.71 32.71
CA ILE A 14 -33.34 8.75 31.68
C ILE A 14 -33.90 8.23 30.39
N GLU A 15 -34.60 7.09 30.39
CA GLU A 15 -35.25 6.51 29.19
C GLU A 15 -36.30 7.44 28.57
N ALA A 16 -37.07 8.14 29.40
CA ALA A 16 -38.04 9.14 28.94
C ALA A 16 -37.36 10.36 28.27
N MET A 17 -36.27 10.83 28.87
CA MET A 17 -35.46 11.92 28.31
C MET A 17 -34.82 11.52 26.99
N ASP A 18 -34.26 10.31 26.86
CA ASP A 18 -33.69 9.77 25.65
C ASP A 18 -34.72 9.65 24.53
N HIS A 19 -35.93 9.14 24.86
CA HIS A 19 -37.03 9.07 23.91
C HIS A 19 -37.45 10.45 23.42
N PHE A 20 -37.53 11.42 24.31
CA PHE A 20 -37.90 12.80 23.96
C PHE A 20 -36.82 13.47 23.10
N ALA A 21 -35.55 13.32 23.47
CA ALA A 21 -34.43 13.83 22.70
C ALA A 21 -34.37 13.20 21.31
N ASN A 22 -34.50 11.88 21.21
CA ASN A 22 -34.51 11.17 19.94
C ASN A 22 -35.72 11.53 19.06
N TRP A 23 -36.89 11.76 19.66
CA TRP A 23 -38.06 12.26 18.94
C TRP A 23 -37.81 13.66 18.34
N PHE A 24 -37.21 14.54 19.13
CA PHE A 24 -36.88 15.90 18.69
C PHE A 24 -35.85 15.90 17.57
N VAL A 25 -34.77 15.09 17.69
CA VAL A 25 -33.72 14.95 16.67
C VAL A 25 -34.30 14.38 15.37
N ARG A 26 -35.14 13.35 15.43
CA ARG A 26 -35.80 12.82 14.23
C ARG A 26 -36.67 13.85 13.53
N ARG A 27 -37.28 14.77 14.25
CA ARG A 27 -38.11 15.83 13.66
C ARG A 27 -37.27 16.88 12.91
N THR A 28 -35.98 17.00 13.22
CA THR A 28 -35.04 17.88 12.50
C THR A 28 -34.41 17.23 11.27
N GLY A 29 -34.76 15.95 10.97
CA GLY A 29 -34.26 15.21 9.81
C GLY A 29 -32.93 14.48 10.04
N TYR A 30 -32.45 14.45 11.28
CA TYR A 30 -31.24 13.69 11.65
C TYR A 30 -31.61 12.35 12.30
N GLU A 31 -30.89 11.29 11.94
CA GLU A 31 -30.99 10.01 12.66
C GLU A 31 -30.16 10.07 13.95
N PRO A 32 -30.79 9.85 15.14
CA PRO A 32 -30.04 9.81 16.40
C PRO A 32 -29.13 8.59 16.39
N ARG A 33 -27.82 8.80 16.43
CA ARG A 33 -26.83 7.72 16.61
C ARG A 33 -26.73 7.43 18.12
N SER A 34 -26.98 6.16 18.51
CA SER A 34 -26.66 5.73 19.86
C SER A 34 -25.15 5.56 19.97
N GLU A 35 -24.55 6.05 21.06
CA GLU A 35 -23.10 5.94 21.33
C GLU A 35 -22.58 4.48 21.29
N ILE A 36 -23.46 3.50 21.47
CA ILE A 36 -23.13 2.07 21.48
C ILE A 36 -23.02 1.48 20.04
N SER A 37 -23.49 2.21 19.01
CA SER A 37 -23.49 1.78 17.62
C SER A 37 -22.66 2.70 16.71
N ALA A 38 -21.75 3.48 17.28
CA ALA A 38 -20.87 4.32 16.49
C ALA A 38 -19.89 3.42 15.73
N THR A 39 -20.18 3.13 14.46
CA THR A 39 -19.18 2.72 13.50
C THR A 39 -18.36 3.96 13.17
N TYR A 40 -17.12 3.97 13.62
CA TYR A 40 -16.19 5.03 13.27
C TYR A 40 -15.71 4.86 11.83
N THR A 41 -15.58 5.95 11.09
CA THR A 41 -14.90 5.93 9.78
C THR A 41 -13.39 5.87 9.99
N VAL A 42 -12.64 5.56 8.94
CA VAL A 42 -11.17 5.53 8.99
C VAL A 42 -10.63 6.90 9.41
N GLU A 43 -11.21 7.99 8.89
CA GLU A 43 -10.81 9.36 9.20
C GLU A 43 -11.10 9.72 10.68
N GLU A 44 -12.23 9.25 11.22
CA GLU A 44 -12.54 9.45 12.64
C GLU A 44 -11.55 8.69 13.53
N VAL A 45 -11.16 7.45 13.15
CA VAL A 45 -10.14 6.68 13.86
C VAL A 45 -8.78 7.37 13.77
N ALA A 46 -8.40 7.85 12.57
CA ALA A 46 -7.16 8.60 12.37
C ALA A 46 -7.10 9.85 13.27
N SER A 47 -8.20 10.61 13.35
CA SER A 47 -8.27 11.80 14.21
C SER A 47 -8.12 11.48 15.71
N ILE A 48 -8.68 10.34 16.16
CA ILE A 48 -8.53 9.87 17.54
C ILE A 48 -7.08 9.48 17.82
N VAL A 49 -6.42 8.80 16.87
CA VAL A 49 -5.01 8.41 16.97
C VAL A 49 -4.12 9.65 17.09
N VAL A 50 -4.28 10.63 16.20
CA VAL A 50 -3.52 11.89 16.22
C VAL A 50 -3.73 12.65 17.54
N ALA A 51 -4.97 12.76 18.02
CA ALA A 51 -5.28 13.42 19.28
C ALA A 51 -4.63 12.69 20.47
N SER A 52 -4.68 11.35 20.48
CA SER A 52 -4.10 10.52 21.54
C SER A 52 -2.57 10.60 21.56
N GLN A 53 -1.95 10.74 20.40
CA GLN A 53 -0.49 10.98 20.27
C GLN A 53 -0.12 12.36 20.83
N ALA A 54 -0.88 13.40 20.45
CA ALA A 54 -0.65 14.76 20.92
C ALA A 54 -0.76 14.90 22.46
N GLU A 55 -1.64 14.10 23.08
CA GLU A 55 -1.80 14.05 24.54
C GLU A 55 -0.79 13.12 25.23
N GLY A 56 0.08 12.42 24.48
CA GLY A 56 1.07 11.47 25.01
C GLY A 56 0.47 10.20 25.60
N VAL A 57 -0.79 9.89 25.30
CA VAL A 57 -1.49 8.67 25.73
C VAL A 57 -1.15 7.49 24.83
N LEU A 58 -0.93 7.76 23.54
CA LEU A 58 -0.54 6.78 22.54
C LEU A 58 0.86 7.11 22.01
N THR A 59 1.72 6.10 21.93
CA THR A 59 3.06 6.23 21.32
C THR A 59 3.12 5.34 20.11
N ASP A 60 3.31 5.94 18.92
CA ASP A 60 3.51 5.26 17.63
C ASP A 60 4.93 5.55 17.15
N GLU A 61 5.92 5.01 17.87
CA GLU A 61 7.35 5.30 17.64
C GLU A 61 7.84 4.88 16.24
N LEU A 62 7.17 3.88 15.65
CA LEU A 62 7.52 3.36 14.33
C LEU A 62 6.58 3.86 13.22
N GLY A 63 5.58 4.68 13.56
CA GLY A 63 4.59 5.17 12.60
C GLY A 63 3.66 4.10 12.00
N LEU A 64 3.68 2.87 12.55
CA LEU A 64 2.94 1.74 11.97
C LEU A 64 1.43 1.93 12.02
N LEU A 65 0.92 2.56 13.07
CA LEU A 65 -0.50 2.80 13.22
C LEU A 65 -0.97 3.88 12.23
N SER A 66 -0.21 4.96 12.14
CA SER A 66 -0.46 6.05 11.18
C SER A 66 -0.31 5.54 9.75
N GLY A 67 0.76 4.82 9.44
CA GLY A 67 1.00 4.21 8.13
C GLY A 67 -0.09 3.21 7.72
N THR A 68 -0.63 2.42 8.67
CA THR A 68 -1.74 1.50 8.37
C THR A 68 -3.02 2.23 7.99
N LEU A 69 -3.30 3.38 8.62
CA LEU A 69 -4.47 4.19 8.28
C LEU A 69 -4.31 4.86 6.90
N GLU A 70 -3.13 5.43 6.62
CA GLU A 70 -2.79 6.01 5.32
C GLU A 70 -2.84 4.95 4.22
N PHE A 71 -2.29 3.77 4.46
CA PHE A 71 -2.30 2.64 3.53
C PHE A 71 -3.70 2.24 3.06
N SER A 72 -4.70 2.33 3.93
CA SER A 72 -6.10 1.99 3.58
C SER A 72 -6.75 2.98 2.62
N GLU A 73 -6.16 4.16 2.43
CA GLU A 73 -6.67 5.20 1.52
C GLU A 73 -5.93 5.20 0.17
N GLU A 74 -4.78 4.51 0.09
CA GLU A 74 -3.92 4.51 -1.08
C GLU A 74 -4.40 3.54 -2.17
N THR A 75 -4.15 3.91 -3.43
CA THR A 75 -4.45 3.11 -4.61
C THR A 75 -3.18 2.59 -5.27
N ALA A 76 -3.30 1.58 -6.12
CA ALA A 76 -2.17 1.10 -6.92
C ALA A 76 -1.59 2.21 -7.83
N GLY A 77 -2.43 3.16 -8.27
CA GLY A 77 -2.03 4.30 -9.07
C GLY A 77 -1.23 5.35 -8.30
N SER A 78 -1.52 5.56 -7.00
CA SER A 78 -0.76 6.50 -6.16
C SER A 78 0.57 5.90 -5.67
N ALA A 79 0.61 4.57 -5.49
CA ALA A 79 1.78 3.84 -4.98
C ALA A 79 2.75 3.35 -6.07
N MET A 80 2.37 3.41 -7.35
CA MET A 80 3.21 2.92 -8.45
C MET A 80 4.39 3.85 -8.74
N VAL A 81 5.43 3.27 -9.35
CA VAL A 81 6.46 4.05 -10.07
C VAL A 81 5.93 4.32 -11.47
N PRO A 82 5.76 5.60 -11.87
CA PRO A 82 5.33 5.98 -13.22
C PRO A 82 6.28 5.49 -14.31
N LEU A 83 5.80 5.29 -15.53
CA LEU A 83 6.62 4.80 -16.65
C LEU A 83 7.85 5.66 -16.92
N ASP A 84 7.74 6.97 -16.79
CA ASP A 84 8.82 7.93 -17.07
C ASP A 84 9.97 7.85 -16.04
N ASP A 85 9.69 7.34 -14.84
CA ASP A 85 10.65 7.20 -13.75
C ASP A 85 11.25 5.78 -13.66
N LEU A 86 10.77 4.84 -14.50
CA LEU A 86 11.24 3.46 -14.48
C LEU A 86 12.62 3.31 -15.12
N VAL A 87 13.49 2.61 -14.42
CA VAL A 87 14.75 2.11 -15.00
C VAL A 87 14.49 0.79 -15.70
N VAL A 88 14.33 0.85 -17.02
CA VAL A 88 13.97 -0.29 -17.87
C VAL A 88 15.21 -0.80 -18.62
N LEU A 89 15.34 -2.12 -18.73
CA LEU A 89 16.35 -2.78 -19.56
C LEU A 89 15.77 -3.11 -20.94
N PRO A 90 16.56 -3.00 -22.03
CA PRO A 90 16.12 -3.34 -23.36
C PRO A 90 15.99 -4.86 -23.57
N ALA A 91 15.27 -5.24 -24.64
CA ALA A 91 15.32 -6.61 -25.14
C ALA A 91 16.76 -7.04 -25.42
N GLY A 92 17.10 -8.27 -25.01
CA GLY A 92 18.47 -8.78 -25.19
C GLY A 92 19.50 -8.28 -24.18
N ALA A 93 19.06 -7.57 -23.11
CA ALA A 93 19.94 -7.19 -22.00
C ALA A 93 20.71 -8.40 -21.45
N THR A 94 21.95 -8.15 -21.04
CA THR A 94 22.90 -9.15 -20.54
C THR A 94 22.97 -9.14 -19.02
N PRO A 95 23.49 -10.18 -18.37
CA PRO A 95 23.83 -10.14 -16.93
C PRO A 95 24.74 -8.95 -16.57
N ALA A 96 25.70 -8.58 -17.41
CA ALA A 96 26.58 -7.43 -17.18
C ALA A 96 25.79 -6.12 -17.16
N ASP A 97 24.78 -5.95 -18.04
CA ASP A 97 23.92 -4.77 -18.04
C ASP A 97 23.12 -4.65 -16.73
N VAL A 98 22.61 -5.77 -16.20
CA VAL A 98 21.90 -5.78 -14.92
C VAL A 98 22.83 -5.38 -13.78
N GLU A 99 24.05 -5.97 -13.72
CA GLU A 99 25.04 -5.66 -12.68
C GLU A 99 25.44 -4.18 -12.71
N ASP A 100 25.61 -3.62 -13.92
CA ASP A 100 25.91 -2.20 -14.11
C ASP A 100 24.78 -1.31 -13.60
N ARG A 101 23.54 -1.65 -13.93
CA ARG A 101 22.37 -0.91 -13.42
C ARG A 101 22.24 -0.98 -11.91
N VAL A 102 22.45 -2.15 -11.31
CA VAL A 102 22.47 -2.32 -9.86
C VAL A 102 23.53 -1.42 -9.23
N ALA A 103 24.74 -1.39 -9.80
CA ALA A 103 25.85 -0.57 -9.29
C ALA A 103 25.56 0.94 -9.32
N HIS A 104 24.79 1.39 -10.33
CA HIS A 104 24.46 2.81 -10.48
C HIS A 104 23.22 3.25 -9.70
N THR A 105 22.21 2.37 -9.58
CA THR A 105 20.91 2.74 -9.00
C THR A 105 20.66 2.18 -7.60
N GLY A 106 21.33 1.09 -7.23
CA GLY A 106 21.02 0.32 -6.02
C GLY A 106 19.79 -0.58 -6.13
N TYR A 107 19.04 -0.48 -7.23
CA TYR A 107 17.85 -1.31 -7.41
C TYR A 107 18.21 -2.77 -7.68
N SER A 108 17.30 -3.68 -7.30
CA SER A 108 17.49 -5.12 -7.48
C SER A 108 16.57 -5.73 -8.55
N ARG A 109 15.58 -4.98 -9.03
CA ARG A 109 14.59 -5.43 -10.02
C ARG A 109 14.48 -4.44 -11.15
N PHE A 110 14.53 -4.96 -12.36
CA PHE A 110 14.48 -4.14 -13.56
C PHE A 110 13.45 -4.72 -14.55
N PRO A 111 12.42 -3.95 -14.92
CA PRO A 111 11.54 -4.28 -16.01
C PRO A 111 12.33 -4.45 -17.31
N ILE A 112 11.88 -5.35 -18.18
CA ILE A 112 12.47 -5.56 -19.51
C ILE A 112 11.43 -5.17 -20.56
N ALA A 113 11.83 -4.27 -21.45
CA ALA A 113 11.05 -3.95 -22.64
C ALA A 113 11.34 -4.93 -23.77
N GLY A 114 10.31 -5.34 -24.49
CA GLY A 114 10.44 -6.05 -25.75
C GLY A 114 10.95 -5.15 -26.89
N GLU A 115 11.11 -5.71 -28.09
CA GLU A 115 11.54 -4.95 -29.28
C GLU A 115 10.57 -3.84 -29.68
N ASP A 116 9.29 -4.00 -29.32
CA ASP A 116 8.21 -3.02 -29.51
C ASP A 116 8.11 -1.97 -28.40
N GLY A 117 8.99 -2.01 -27.39
CA GLY A 117 8.97 -1.12 -26.24
C GLY A 117 7.96 -1.51 -25.15
N VAL A 118 7.18 -2.58 -25.34
CA VAL A 118 6.23 -3.06 -24.34
C VAL A 118 6.96 -3.82 -23.24
N ILE A 119 6.61 -3.59 -21.98
CA ILE A 119 7.18 -4.32 -20.85
C ILE A 119 6.71 -5.80 -20.90
N VAL A 120 7.65 -6.72 -21.07
CA VAL A 120 7.40 -8.16 -21.24
C VAL A 120 7.61 -8.96 -19.96
N GLY A 121 8.28 -8.37 -18.97
CA GLY A 121 8.59 -9.02 -17.70
C GLY A 121 9.59 -8.21 -16.91
N TYR A 122 10.20 -8.83 -15.92
CA TYR A 122 11.30 -8.22 -15.16
C TYR A 122 12.38 -9.24 -14.82
N VAL A 123 13.58 -8.76 -14.53
CA VAL A 123 14.69 -9.56 -14.01
C VAL A 123 15.05 -9.07 -12.62
N HIS A 124 15.37 -9.98 -11.72
CA HIS A 124 15.94 -9.68 -10.43
C HIS A 124 17.45 -9.94 -10.45
N LEU A 125 18.28 -9.14 -9.78
CA LEU A 125 19.73 -9.31 -9.69
C LEU A 125 20.13 -10.78 -9.44
N LYS A 126 19.47 -11.47 -8.51
CA LYS A 126 19.78 -12.89 -8.22
C LYS A 126 19.57 -13.84 -9.40
N ASP A 127 18.77 -13.46 -10.41
CA ASP A 127 18.52 -14.29 -11.57
C ASP A 127 19.69 -14.28 -12.57
N VAL A 128 20.63 -13.36 -12.41
CA VAL A 128 21.82 -13.20 -13.24
C VAL A 128 23.12 -13.61 -12.55
N LEU A 129 23.12 -13.85 -11.24
CA LEU A 129 24.31 -14.21 -10.48
C LEU A 129 24.95 -15.56 -10.88
N TYR A 130 24.29 -16.35 -11.75
CA TYR A 130 24.87 -17.55 -12.30
C TYR A 130 25.96 -17.30 -13.35
N ALA A 131 25.88 -16.15 -14.00
CA ALA A 131 26.69 -15.83 -15.17
C ALA A 131 28.14 -15.57 -14.75
N SER A 132 29.07 -16.23 -15.42
CA SER A 132 30.50 -16.07 -15.23
C SER A 132 31.25 -16.07 -16.58
N GLY A 133 32.36 -15.38 -16.63
CA GLY A 133 33.15 -15.28 -17.86
C GLY A 133 32.34 -14.75 -19.04
N GLU A 134 32.35 -15.49 -20.16
CA GLU A 134 31.64 -15.10 -21.39
C GLU A 134 30.11 -15.10 -21.25
N GLU A 135 29.52 -15.80 -20.27
CA GLU A 135 28.08 -15.82 -20.08
C GLU A 135 27.52 -14.47 -19.63
N ARG A 136 28.37 -13.62 -19.04
CA ARG A 136 27.96 -12.29 -18.58
C ARG A 136 27.56 -11.35 -19.73
N ASP A 137 28.14 -11.59 -20.91
CA ASP A 137 27.92 -10.77 -22.10
C ASP A 137 26.89 -11.43 -23.07
N GLN A 138 26.29 -12.55 -22.69
CA GLN A 138 25.23 -13.18 -23.46
C GLN A 138 23.85 -12.70 -23.01
N PRO A 139 22.88 -12.57 -23.94
CA PRO A 139 21.52 -12.18 -23.59
C PRO A 139 20.90 -13.08 -22.51
N ILE A 140 20.18 -12.45 -21.56
CA ILE A 140 19.44 -13.17 -20.52
C ILE A 140 18.40 -14.07 -21.19
N THR A 141 18.43 -15.35 -20.86
CA THR A 141 17.51 -16.32 -21.44
C THR A 141 16.06 -16.05 -21.02
N PRO A 142 15.05 -16.19 -21.93
CA PRO A 142 13.66 -15.82 -21.66
C PRO A 142 13.04 -16.49 -20.43
N TRP A 143 13.46 -17.70 -20.06
CA TRP A 143 12.93 -18.42 -18.91
C TRP A 143 13.40 -17.82 -17.57
N ARG A 144 14.40 -16.94 -17.58
CA ARG A 144 14.88 -16.18 -16.39
C ARG A 144 14.17 -14.83 -16.24
N ILE A 145 13.44 -14.40 -17.28
CA ILE A 145 12.60 -13.22 -17.22
C ILE A 145 11.31 -13.61 -16.50
N ARG A 146 11.06 -12.97 -15.37
CA ARG A 146 9.88 -13.23 -14.54
C ARG A 146 8.66 -12.55 -15.14
N ARG A 147 7.52 -13.19 -15.00
CA ARG A 147 6.24 -12.63 -15.46
C ARG A 147 5.78 -11.52 -14.53
N LEU A 148 5.01 -10.61 -15.11
CA LEU A 148 4.29 -9.55 -14.42
C LEU A 148 2.79 -9.86 -14.49
N GLU A 149 2.10 -9.61 -13.39
CA GLU A 149 0.65 -9.55 -13.34
C GLU A 149 0.19 -8.10 -13.55
N SER A 150 -1.11 -7.88 -13.74
CA SER A 150 -1.67 -6.52 -13.90
C SER A 150 -2.70 -6.23 -12.83
N VAL A 151 -2.71 -4.99 -12.38
CA VAL A 151 -3.70 -4.40 -11.47
C VAL A 151 -4.22 -3.10 -12.07
N SER A 152 -5.42 -2.66 -11.64
CA SER A 152 -5.94 -1.35 -12.06
C SER A 152 -5.31 -0.23 -11.23
N SER A 153 -5.13 0.95 -11.84
CA SER A 153 -4.72 2.16 -11.12
C SER A 153 -5.67 2.53 -9.97
N SER A 154 -6.95 2.20 -10.13
CA SER A 154 -8.00 2.45 -9.15
C SER A 154 -8.14 1.37 -8.06
N ASP A 155 -7.43 0.23 -8.17
CA ASP A 155 -7.46 -0.80 -7.13
C ASP A 155 -6.85 -0.26 -5.84
N GLN A 156 -7.46 -0.58 -4.69
CA GLN A 156 -6.83 -0.27 -3.40
C GLN A 156 -5.52 -1.05 -3.27
N VAL A 157 -4.50 -0.42 -2.68
CA VAL A 157 -3.17 -1.03 -2.48
C VAL A 157 -3.28 -2.37 -1.75
N GLU A 158 -4.20 -2.50 -0.78
CA GLU A 158 -4.48 -3.76 -0.09
C GLU A 158 -4.92 -4.89 -1.03
N ASP A 159 -5.76 -4.58 -2.02
CA ASP A 159 -6.24 -5.56 -2.99
C ASP A 159 -5.13 -5.94 -3.98
N ALA A 160 -4.34 -4.96 -4.41
CA ALA A 160 -3.14 -5.17 -5.22
C ALA A 160 -2.12 -6.05 -4.48
N LEU A 161 -1.84 -5.76 -3.20
CA LEU A 161 -0.96 -6.58 -2.36
C LEU A 161 -1.47 -8.02 -2.23
N ARG A 162 -2.77 -8.19 -1.98
CA ARG A 162 -3.39 -9.51 -1.88
C ARG A 162 -3.32 -10.28 -3.19
N HIS A 163 -3.47 -9.59 -4.33
CA HIS A 163 -3.29 -10.19 -5.65
C HIS A 163 -1.84 -10.63 -5.87
N MET A 164 -0.86 -9.78 -5.57
CA MET A 164 0.57 -10.08 -5.69
C MET A 164 0.99 -11.27 -4.80
N GLN A 165 0.46 -11.33 -3.57
CA GLN A 165 0.70 -12.46 -2.65
C GLN A 165 0.16 -13.79 -3.20
N ARG A 166 -1.06 -13.78 -3.77
CA ARG A 166 -1.66 -15.00 -4.34
C ARG A 166 -0.93 -15.50 -5.57
N THR A 167 -0.42 -14.61 -6.39
CA THR A 167 0.28 -14.94 -7.63
C THR A 167 1.78 -15.15 -7.42
N GLY A 168 2.31 -14.76 -6.27
CA GLY A 168 3.73 -14.87 -5.94
C GLY A 168 4.61 -13.89 -6.72
N VAL A 169 4.03 -12.82 -7.28
CA VAL A 169 4.78 -11.79 -8.00
C VAL A 169 5.21 -10.67 -7.04
N HIS A 170 6.35 -10.06 -7.34
CA HIS A 170 6.90 -8.94 -6.55
C HIS A 170 6.80 -7.60 -7.31
N CYS A 171 6.31 -7.65 -8.56
CA CYS A 171 6.06 -6.48 -9.38
C CYS A 171 4.76 -6.70 -10.16
N ALA A 172 3.94 -5.66 -10.31
CA ALA A 172 2.71 -5.70 -11.08
C ALA A 172 2.64 -4.49 -12.02
N LEU A 173 2.15 -4.72 -13.23
CA LEU A 173 1.83 -3.64 -14.17
C LEU A 173 0.59 -2.89 -13.68
N VAL A 174 0.67 -1.58 -13.59
CA VAL A 174 -0.49 -0.75 -13.26
C VAL A 174 -1.09 -0.21 -14.56
N ARG A 175 -2.39 -0.47 -14.74
CA ARG A 175 -3.13 -0.05 -15.93
C ARG A 175 -4.25 0.91 -15.56
N ASP A 176 -4.40 1.94 -16.39
CA ASP A 176 -5.52 2.86 -16.34
C ASP A 176 -6.30 2.77 -17.64
N GLU A 177 -7.60 2.44 -17.56
CA GLU A 177 -8.47 2.22 -18.74
C GLU A 177 -7.87 1.27 -19.81
N GLY A 178 -6.93 0.41 -19.40
CA GLY A 178 -6.24 -0.56 -20.27
C GLY A 178 -4.83 -0.14 -20.70
N ASP A 179 -4.49 1.14 -20.59
CA ASP A 179 -3.15 1.64 -20.88
C ASP A 179 -2.19 1.37 -19.71
N LEU A 180 -0.96 1.03 -20.01
CA LEU A 180 0.08 0.87 -19.03
C LEU A 180 0.54 2.25 -18.56
N VAL A 181 0.42 2.52 -17.23
CA VAL A 181 0.78 3.82 -16.63
C VAL A 181 1.98 3.73 -15.67
N GLY A 182 2.30 2.54 -15.18
CA GLY A 182 3.43 2.36 -14.27
C GLY A 182 3.62 0.91 -13.82
N ILE A 183 4.51 0.72 -12.85
CA ILE A 183 4.75 -0.56 -12.18
C ILE A 183 4.68 -0.36 -10.67
N LEU A 184 3.94 -1.23 -9.99
CA LEU A 184 3.85 -1.30 -8.55
C LEU A 184 4.82 -2.38 -8.06
N PHE A 185 5.77 -2.02 -7.22
CA PHE A 185 6.69 -2.95 -6.57
C PHE A 185 6.21 -3.28 -5.16
N LEU A 186 6.49 -4.50 -4.71
CA LEU A 186 6.14 -4.95 -3.37
C LEU A 186 6.85 -4.10 -2.29
N GLU A 187 8.04 -3.63 -2.60
CA GLU A 187 8.81 -2.74 -1.71
C GLU A 187 8.09 -1.43 -1.45
N ASP A 188 7.55 -0.79 -2.51
CA ASP A 188 6.84 0.49 -2.39
C ASP A 188 5.57 0.33 -1.53
N ILE A 189 4.86 -0.81 -1.68
CA ILE A 189 3.71 -1.14 -0.83
C ILE A 189 4.13 -1.29 0.65
N LEU A 190 5.26 -1.94 0.91
CA LEU A 190 5.75 -2.12 2.28
C LEU A 190 6.24 -0.82 2.90
N GLU A 191 6.79 0.08 2.08
CA GLU A 191 7.23 1.41 2.50
C GLU A 191 6.05 2.28 2.97
N LEU A 192 4.89 2.19 2.31
CA LEU A 192 3.66 2.85 2.77
C LEU A 192 3.23 2.40 4.17
N LEU A 193 3.47 1.12 4.52
CA LEU A 193 3.10 0.57 5.84
C LEU A 193 4.09 0.94 6.95
N VAL A 194 5.38 0.99 6.62
CA VAL A 194 6.47 1.11 7.62
C VAL A 194 7.04 2.53 7.67
N GLY A 195 6.71 3.36 6.67
CA GLY A 195 7.37 4.63 6.43
C GLY A 195 8.70 4.46 5.72
N GLU A 196 9.29 5.57 5.26
CA GLU A 196 10.51 5.60 4.47
C GLU A 196 11.67 4.88 5.19
N VAL A 197 12.01 3.70 4.73
CA VAL A 197 13.20 2.97 5.17
C VAL A 197 14.39 3.49 4.36
N ARG A 198 15.15 4.41 4.93
CA ARG A 198 16.37 4.93 4.28
C ARG A 198 17.39 3.81 4.12
N ASP A 199 17.51 3.29 2.92
CA ASP A 199 18.62 2.41 2.56
C ASP A 199 19.90 3.27 2.46
N VAL A 200 20.89 2.97 3.32
CA VAL A 200 22.19 3.66 3.36
C VAL A 200 22.97 3.52 2.03
N LEU A 201 22.56 2.59 1.17
CA LEU A 201 23.21 2.30 -0.12
C LEU A 201 22.53 2.99 -1.32
N GLN A 202 21.31 3.50 -1.18
CA GLN A 202 20.67 4.30 -2.22
C GLN A 202 21.34 5.70 -2.25
N ARG A 203 22.03 5.96 -3.33
CA ARG A 203 22.58 7.29 -3.62
C ARG A 203 21.59 8.06 -4.48
N PRO A 204 21.33 9.34 -4.15
CA PRO A 204 20.50 10.21 -4.97
C PRO A 204 21.07 10.42 -6.37
#